data_8e1b2e0a06b240ebb5bd11ab09e1d931
#
_entry.id   8e1b2e0a06b240ebb5bd11ab09e1d931
#
_cell.length_a   1.000
_cell.length_b   1.000
_cell.length_c   1.000
_cell.angle_alpha   90.00
_cell.angle_beta   90.00
_cell.angle_gamma   90.00
#
_symmetry.space_group_name_H-M   'P 1'
#
loop_
_entity.id
_entity.type
_entity.pdbx_description
1 polymer ?
#
loop_
_entity_poly.entity_id
_entity_poly.type
_entity_poly.pdbx_seq_one_letter_code
_entity_poly.pdbx_strand_id
1 'polypeptide(L)'
;MTDDILKNVGRRLGDLSDLPESLRKQIAAAKLDDLEEKIIKTIRERFDGVANVDEIIVGLYRDHQYITEDRRQLANKLYRMQKSGLLESVPKRKGVYKVEKGSVDKDAL
;
A
#
# COMPACT_ATOMS: atom_id res chain seq x y z
N MET A 1 -35.51 2.59 2.76
CA MET A 1 -35.03 3.65 1.89
C MET A 1 -33.66 4.12 2.29
N THR A 2 -33.49 4.47 3.55
CA THR A 2 -32.19 4.92 4.03
C THR A 2 -31.10 3.86 3.81
N ASP A 3 -31.46 2.60 4.00
CA ASP A 3 -30.49 1.52 3.85
C ASP A 3 -29.98 1.40 2.42
N ASP A 4 -30.84 1.65 1.45
CA ASP A 4 -30.40 1.56 0.06
C ASP A 4 -29.43 2.66 -0.27
N ILE A 5 -29.64 3.84 0.29
CA ILE A 5 -28.74 4.95 0.08
C ILE A 5 -27.39 4.63 0.67
N LEU A 6 -27.37 4.06 1.87
CA LEU A 6 -26.12 3.71 2.53
C LEU A 6 -25.36 2.60 1.79
N LYS A 7 -26.10 1.65 1.21
CA LYS A 7 -25.47 0.58 0.47
C LYS A 7 -24.75 1.09 -0.78
N ASN A 8 -25.23 2.20 -1.32
CA ASN A 8 -24.65 2.74 -2.53
C ASN A 8 -23.51 3.73 -2.28
N VAL A 9 -23.27 4.06 -1.02
CA VAL A 9 -22.14 4.94 -0.71
C VAL A 9 -20.85 4.24 -1.11
N GLY A 10 -20.04 4.92 -1.89
CA GLY A 10 -18.82 4.36 -2.43
C GLY A 10 -19.02 3.73 -3.79
N ARG A 11 -20.15 3.08 -4.00
CA ARG A 11 -20.41 2.48 -5.30
C ARG A 11 -20.82 3.52 -6.33
N ARG A 12 -21.30 4.65 -5.86
CA ARG A 12 -21.72 5.72 -6.75
C ARG A 12 -20.58 6.34 -7.51
N LEU A 13 -19.34 6.06 -7.07
CA LEU A 13 -18.18 6.59 -7.76
C LEU A 13 -17.97 5.92 -9.11
N GLY A 14 -18.42 4.66 -9.23
CA GLY A 14 -18.28 3.94 -10.49
C GLY A 14 -16.85 3.74 -10.91
N ASP A 15 -16.60 3.82 -12.20
CA ASP A 15 -15.27 3.64 -12.74
C ASP A 15 -14.47 4.90 -12.49
N LEU A 16 -13.32 4.75 -11.88
CA LEU A 16 -12.45 5.87 -11.54
C LEU A 16 -11.33 6.08 -12.54
N SER A 17 -11.38 5.37 -13.67
CA SER A 17 -10.28 5.45 -14.63
C SER A 17 -10.15 6.83 -15.27
N ASP A 18 -11.19 7.62 -15.24
CA ASP A 18 -11.15 8.96 -15.81
C ASP A 18 -10.56 10.00 -14.86
N LEU A 19 -10.26 9.60 -13.63
CA LEU A 19 -9.71 10.52 -12.67
C LEU A 19 -8.19 10.66 -12.80
N PRO A 20 -7.65 11.82 -12.44
CA PRO A 20 -6.20 11.95 -12.39
C PRO A 20 -5.60 10.93 -11.44
N GLU A 21 -4.39 10.50 -11.76
CA GLU A 21 -3.74 9.48 -10.95
C GLU A 21 -3.60 9.90 -9.49
N SER A 22 -3.36 11.17 -9.24
CA SER A 22 -3.21 11.65 -7.87
C SER A 22 -4.49 11.47 -7.07
N LEU A 23 -5.65 11.70 -7.69
CA LEU A 23 -6.92 11.51 -7.01
C LEU A 23 -7.19 10.03 -6.75
N ARG A 24 -6.88 9.18 -7.73
CA ARG A 24 -7.07 7.75 -7.54
C ARG A 24 -6.22 7.23 -6.40
N LYS A 25 -5.00 7.74 -6.27
CA LYS A 25 -4.13 7.34 -5.18
C LYS A 25 -4.66 7.79 -3.83
N GLN A 26 -5.24 8.98 -3.77
CA GLN A 26 -5.81 9.45 -2.53
C GLN A 26 -6.99 8.60 -2.10
N ILE A 27 -7.83 8.23 -3.04
CA ILE A 27 -8.99 7.40 -2.72
C ILE A 27 -8.52 6.02 -2.26
N ALA A 28 -7.52 5.46 -2.93
CA ALA A 28 -6.99 4.16 -2.55
C ALA A 28 -6.35 4.22 -1.17
N ALA A 29 -5.61 5.29 -0.89
CA ALA A 29 -4.95 5.43 0.40
C ALA A 29 -5.96 5.52 1.53
N ALA A 30 -7.11 6.13 1.28
CA ALA A 30 -8.13 6.24 2.31
C ALA A 30 -8.73 4.88 2.69
N LYS A 31 -8.46 3.85 1.89
CA LYS A 31 -8.99 2.52 2.16
C LYS A 31 -7.94 1.57 2.70
N LEU A 32 -6.78 2.07 3.07
CA LEU A 32 -5.73 1.21 3.60
C LEU A 32 -6.14 0.61 4.93
N ASP A 33 -5.83 -0.67 5.11
CA ASP A 33 -5.99 -1.25 6.44
C ASP A 33 -4.74 -0.96 7.26
N ASP A 34 -4.79 -1.29 8.54
CA ASP A 34 -3.73 -0.97 9.47
C ASP A 34 -2.40 -1.62 9.08
N LEU A 35 -2.45 -2.86 8.64
CA LEU A 35 -1.23 -3.56 8.25
C LEU A 35 -0.62 -2.96 6.99
N GLU A 36 -1.44 -2.61 6.02
CA GLU A 36 -0.95 -2.00 4.80
C GLU A 36 -0.24 -0.68 5.09
N GLU A 37 -0.81 0.09 6.00
CA GLU A 37 -0.19 1.34 6.39
C GLU A 37 1.16 1.12 7.04
N LYS A 38 1.26 0.13 7.91
CA LYS A 38 2.52 -0.20 8.55
C LYS A 38 3.56 -0.68 7.54
N ILE A 39 3.14 -1.47 6.58
CA ILE A 39 4.05 -1.95 5.54
C ILE A 39 4.63 -0.77 4.76
N ILE A 40 3.76 0.14 4.33
CA ILE A 40 4.21 1.29 3.54
C ILE A 40 5.16 2.15 4.35
N LYS A 41 4.84 2.42 5.61
CA LYS A 41 5.71 3.22 6.45
C LYS A 41 7.05 2.55 6.66
N THR A 42 7.05 1.24 6.87
CA THR A 42 8.29 0.50 7.07
C THR A 42 9.20 0.60 5.85
N ILE A 43 8.64 0.37 4.68
CA ILE A 43 9.43 0.44 3.45
C ILE A 43 9.95 1.85 3.24
N ARG A 44 9.09 2.84 3.44
CA ARG A 44 9.46 4.23 3.16
C ARG A 44 10.49 4.75 4.14
N GLU A 45 10.26 4.53 5.42
CA GLU A 45 11.05 5.18 6.45
C GLU A 45 12.30 4.39 6.83
N ARG A 46 12.18 3.08 6.92
CA ARG A 46 13.33 2.27 7.34
C ARG A 46 14.22 1.86 6.19
N PHE A 47 13.64 1.62 5.02
CA PHE A 47 14.39 1.10 3.88
C PHE A 47 14.45 2.06 2.70
N ASP A 48 14.14 3.30 2.95
CA ASP A 48 14.32 4.35 1.94
C ASP A 48 13.51 4.08 0.66
N GLY A 49 12.40 3.39 0.80
CA GLY A 49 11.46 3.21 -0.29
C GLY A 49 11.54 1.88 -1.01
N VAL A 50 12.53 1.05 -0.73
CA VAL A 50 12.68 -0.25 -1.42
C VAL A 50 13.07 -1.32 -0.41
N ALA A 51 12.35 -2.44 -0.40
CA ALA A 51 12.67 -3.51 0.53
C ALA A 51 12.19 -4.85 -0.02
N ASN A 52 12.84 -5.93 0.40
CA ASN A 52 12.38 -7.27 0.05
C ASN A 52 11.47 -7.79 1.16
N VAL A 53 10.91 -8.99 0.95
CA VAL A 53 9.95 -9.56 1.90
C VAL A 53 10.56 -9.73 3.27
N ASP A 54 11.78 -10.26 3.35
CA ASP A 54 12.42 -10.49 4.63
C ASP A 54 12.69 -9.19 5.37
N GLU A 55 13.11 -8.17 4.65
CA GLU A 55 13.34 -6.86 5.26
C GLU A 55 12.04 -6.29 5.80
N ILE A 56 10.96 -6.47 5.07
CA ILE A 56 9.66 -5.97 5.51
C ILE A 56 9.23 -6.70 6.79
N ILE A 57 9.44 -8.02 6.85
CA ILE A 57 9.08 -8.79 8.03
C ILE A 57 9.84 -8.28 9.26
N VAL A 58 11.14 -8.08 9.12
CA VAL A 58 11.95 -7.60 10.23
C VAL A 58 11.58 -6.17 10.61
N GLY A 59 11.39 -5.33 9.61
CA GLY A 59 11.04 -3.93 9.87
C GLY A 59 9.69 -3.77 10.55
N LEU A 60 8.71 -4.59 10.16
CA LEU A 60 7.41 -4.56 10.80
C LEU A 60 7.53 -4.87 12.29
N TYR A 61 8.38 -5.82 12.65
CA TYR A 61 8.57 -6.14 14.04
C TYR A 61 9.27 -5.01 14.77
N ARG A 62 10.34 -4.49 14.20
CA ARG A 62 11.15 -3.48 14.88
C ARG A 62 10.44 -2.13 15.03
N ASP A 63 9.68 -1.75 14.01
CA ASP A 63 9.05 -0.43 14.05
C ASP A 63 7.65 -0.45 14.63
N HIS A 64 6.95 -1.58 14.53
CA HIS A 64 5.56 -1.65 14.92
C HIS A 64 5.23 -2.81 15.85
N GLN A 65 6.24 -3.58 16.24
CA GLN A 65 6.06 -4.78 17.07
C GLN A 65 5.08 -5.77 16.45
N TYR A 66 5.01 -5.78 15.13
CA TYR A 66 4.13 -6.70 14.42
C TYR A 66 4.89 -7.97 14.07
N ILE A 67 4.37 -9.11 14.49
CA ILE A 67 4.99 -10.40 14.23
C ILE A 67 4.30 -11.05 13.06
N THR A 68 5.07 -11.32 12.01
CA THR A 68 4.54 -12.01 10.83
C THR A 68 4.57 -13.51 11.11
N GLU A 69 3.40 -14.09 11.30
CA GLU A 69 3.34 -15.51 11.63
C GLU A 69 3.44 -16.42 10.41
N ASP A 70 3.03 -15.92 9.26
CA ASP A 70 3.07 -16.72 8.03
C ASP A 70 3.63 -15.84 6.91
N ARG A 71 4.85 -16.19 6.49
CA ARG A 71 5.51 -15.45 5.43
C ARG A 71 4.71 -15.46 4.14
N ARG A 72 4.02 -16.58 3.85
CA ARG A 72 3.24 -16.69 2.63
C ARG A 72 2.06 -15.72 2.63
N GLN A 73 1.41 -15.58 3.77
CA GLN A 73 0.30 -14.64 3.87
C GLN A 73 0.76 -13.21 3.65
N LEU A 74 1.91 -12.86 4.20
CA LEU A 74 2.45 -11.53 3.99
C LEU A 74 2.82 -11.33 2.52
N ALA A 75 3.45 -12.32 1.92
CA ALA A 75 3.83 -12.22 0.51
C ALA A 75 2.59 -12.03 -0.38
N ASN A 76 1.52 -12.75 -0.06
CA ASN A 76 0.27 -12.59 -0.80
C ASN A 76 -0.31 -11.20 -0.63
N LYS A 77 -0.20 -10.66 0.58
CA LYS A 77 -0.71 -9.31 0.81
C LYS A 77 0.11 -8.29 0.04
N LEU A 78 1.42 -8.45 0.02
CA LEU A 78 2.27 -7.55 -0.75
C LEU A 78 1.94 -7.61 -2.24
N TYR A 79 1.67 -8.82 -2.74
CA TYR A 79 1.30 -8.98 -4.13
C TYR A 79 -0.02 -8.25 -4.43
N ARG A 80 -0.99 -8.37 -3.53
CA ARG A 80 -2.26 -7.66 -3.71
C ARG A 80 -2.08 -6.15 -3.64
N MET A 81 -1.20 -5.68 -2.76
CA MET A 81 -0.90 -4.26 -2.68
C MET A 81 -0.26 -3.77 -3.97
N GLN A 82 0.62 -4.58 -4.56
CA GLN A 82 1.21 -4.24 -5.83
C GLN A 82 0.16 -4.18 -6.93
N LYS A 83 -0.75 -5.13 -6.93
CA LYS A 83 -1.81 -5.13 -7.94
C LYS A 83 -2.72 -3.93 -7.82
N SER A 84 -2.95 -3.45 -6.61
CA SER A 84 -3.82 -2.30 -6.40
C SER A 84 -3.10 -0.96 -6.57
N GLY A 85 -1.79 -0.99 -6.81
CA GLY A 85 -1.04 0.23 -7.02
C GLY A 85 -0.41 0.83 -5.79
N LEU A 86 -0.55 0.18 -4.63
CA LEU A 86 0.05 0.68 -3.40
C LEU A 86 1.55 0.45 -3.37
N LEU A 87 2.01 -0.60 -4.03
CA LEU A 87 3.42 -0.93 -4.14
C LEU A 87 3.75 -1.14 -5.60
N GLU A 88 5.03 -1.03 -5.92
CA GLU A 88 5.52 -1.37 -7.26
C GLU A 88 6.54 -2.49 -7.12
N SER A 89 6.57 -3.38 -8.10
CA SER A 89 7.61 -4.41 -8.12
C SER A 89 8.83 -3.83 -8.80
N VAL A 90 10.01 -4.26 -8.36
CA VAL A 90 11.25 -3.83 -8.98
C VAL A 90 11.58 -4.76 -10.13
N PRO A 91 11.79 -4.24 -11.34
CA PRO A 91 12.07 -5.11 -12.48
C PRO A 91 13.29 -5.99 -12.23
N LYS A 92 13.17 -7.25 -12.64
CA LYS A 92 14.25 -8.23 -12.53
C LYS A 92 14.62 -8.60 -11.10
N ARG A 93 13.83 -8.17 -10.12
CA ARG A 93 14.09 -8.51 -8.73
C ARG A 93 12.82 -9.04 -8.09
N LYS A 94 12.66 -10.34 -8.09
CA LYS A 94 11.50 -10.95 -7.48
C LYS A 94 11.50 -10.72 -5.99
N GLY A 95 10.32 -10.43 -5.44
CA GLY A 95 10.19 -10.27 -4.01
C GLY A 95 10.68 -8.94 -3.47
N VAL A 96 11.06 -8.02 -4.35
CA VAL A 96 11.47 -6.67 -3.94
C VAL A 96 10.37 -5.70 -4.32
N TYR A 97 9.98 -4.88 -3.37
CA TYR A 97 8.87 -3.95 -3.54
C TYR A 97 9.32 -2.52 -3.28
N LYS A 98 8.67 -1.60 -3.96
CA LYS A 98 9.02 -0.20 -3.90
C LYS A 98 7.80 0.62 -3.58
N VAL A 99 7.96 1.61 -2.71
CA VAL A 99 6.93 2.58 -2.43
C VAL A 99 7.31 3.86 -3.15
N GLU A 100 6.33 4.48 -3.78
CA GLU A 100 6.62 5.69 -4.51
C GLU A 100 6.99 6.79 -3.54
N LYS A 101 8.25 7.17 -3.56
CA LYS A 101 8.76 8.16 -2.67
C LYS A 101 8.57 9.55 -3.20
N GLY A 102 8.52 9.65 -4.48
CA GLY A 102 8.48 10.95 -5.12
C GLY A 102 7.29 11.79 -4.74
N SER A 103 6.18 11.13 -4.46
CA SER A 103 5.01 11.89 -4.09
C SER A 103 5.22 12.65 -2.80
N VAL A 104 6.11 12.17 -1.97
CA VAL A 104 6.41 12.83 -0.73
C VAL A 104 7.36 13.95 -0.97
N ASP A 105 8.34 13.69 -1.78
CA ASP A 105 9.38 14.66 -1.96
C ASP A 105 8.93 15.86 -2.72
N LYS A 106 8.00 15.69 -3.57
CA LYS A 106 7.51 16.82 -4.27
C LYS A 106 7.06 17.85 -3.37
N ASP A 107 6.61 17.44 -2.25
CA ASP A 107 6.15 18.40 -1.33
C ASP A 107 7.24 19.22 -0.83
N ALA A 108 8.40 18.72 -0.84
CA ALA A 108 9.51 19.49 -0.38
C ALA A 108 9.79 20.63 -1.29
N LEU A 109 9.15 20.67 -2.34
CA LEU A 109 9.31 21.79 -3.22
C LEU A 109 8.66 23.07 -2.73
#